data_f94228f9b8a24528308c2c30092cb309
#
_entry.id   f94228f9b8a24528308c2c30092cb309
#
_cell.length_a   1.000
_cell.length_b   1.000
_cell.length_c   1.000
_cell.angle_alpha   90.00
_cell.angle_beta   90.00
_cell.angle_gamma   90.00
#
_symmetry.space_group_name_H-M   'P 1'
#
loop_
_entity.id
_entity.type
_entity.pdbx_description
1 polymer ?
#
loop_
_entity_poly.entity_id
_entity_poly.type
_entity_poly.pdbx_seq_one_letter_code
_entity_poly.pdbx_strand_id
1 'polypeptide(L)'
;MSTKQFTLRKARRWPWLAALVVILALVAAFGWWRSHAQAPQVVFGSTLKIHYEPAMAGEQRVIEYINQHIAPDYGLTLEAVGVQDPVQADRAVADGQYAGTIYQHQWWLKQVVDANGFALSTTVPVFQWAFGIYSDRYRSVASLPQGATIVVPDDGANQGQALWLLQRIGLIRLDPAVEPRTAKLKNITGNPHGFVFKELDLLTMPRALNSVDAAIGYVSQFDAGKVPRDKGILFPPAPRTFASQLVIGTPYLAQENIVRLRQAFADPRLQAWLKTTDDPLVKGVLVPVSAQ
;
A
#
# COMPACT_ATOMS: atom_id res chain seq x y z
N MET A 1 -9.52 -90.76 6.27
CA MET A 1 -9.45 -89.36 6.70
C MET A 1 -8.68 -88.60 5.66
N SER A 2 -9.38 -87.78 4.89
CA SER A 2 -8.74 -87.00 3.74
C SER A 2 -8.50 -85.59 4.22
N THR A 3 -7.21 -85.20 4.31
CA THR A 3 -6.77 -83.86 4.68
C THR A 3 -6.87 -82.97 3.47
N LYS A 4 -7.85 -82.08 3.47
CA LYS A 4 -7.89 -80.92 2.44
C LYS A 4 -6.83 -79.97 2.77
N GLN A 5 -5.82 -79.85 1.90
CA GLN A 5 -4.84 -78.76 1.92
C GLN A 5 -5.47 -77.43 1.34
N PHE A 6 -5.57 -76.45 2.18
CA PHE A 6 -5.94 -75.04 1.76
C PHE A 6 -4.74 -74.35 1.16
N THR A 7 -4.73 -74.12 -0.13
CA THR A 7 -3.74 -73.27 -0.81
C THR A 7 -4.23 -71.81 -0.79
N LEU A 8 -3.56 -70.96 -0.01
CA LEU A 8 -3.77 -69.51 -0.04
C LEU A 8 -3.29 -68.92 -1.37
N ARG A 9 -4.20 -68.47 -2.21
CA ARG A 9 -3.88 -67.72 -3.42
C ARG A 9 -3.25 -66.37 -3.02
N LYS A 10 -1.96 -66.16 -3.34
CA LYS A 10 -1.26 -64.88 -3.18
C LYS A 10 -1.97 -63.81 -4.03
N ALA A 11 -2.64 -62.86 -3.37
CA ALA A 11 -3.31 -61.75 -4.07
C ALA A 11 -2.26 -60.98 -4.90
N ARG A 12 -2.51 -60.91 -6.19
CA ARG A 12 -1.63 -60.21 -7.16
C ARG A 12 -1.77 -58.68 -6.93
N ARG A 13 -0.83 -58.09 -6.18
CA ARG A 13 -0.84 -56.67 -5.80
C ARG A 13 -0.50 -55.72 -6.97
N TRP A 14 -0.08 -56.22 -8.12
CA TRP A 14 0.34 -55.46 -9.30
C TRP A 14 -0.74 -54.51 -9.85
N PRO A 15 -2.03 -54.89 -10.01
CA PRO A 15 -3.01 -53.95 -10.57
C PRO A 15 -3.23 -52.71 -9.70
N TRP A 16 -3.10 -52.85 -8.36
CA TRP A 16 -3.21 -51.71 -7.44
C TRP A 16 -2.00 -50.77 -7.52
N LEU A 17 -0.81 -51.30 -7.70
CA LEU A 17 0.40 -50.49 -7.92
C LEU A 17 0.34 -49.72 -9.27
N ALA A 18 -0.14 -50.38 -10.33
CA ALA A 18 -0.36 -49.73 -11.61
C ALA A 18 -1.42 -48.61 -11.53
N ALA A 19 -2.53 -48.83 -10.82
CA ALA A 19 -3.56 -47.83 -10.59
C ALA A 19 -3.00 -46.62 -9.79
N LEU A 20 -2.19 -46.87 -8.77
CA LEU A 20 -1.57 -45.81 -7.96
C LEU A 20 -0.61 -44.92 -8.83
N VAL A 21 0.21 -45.55 -9.68
CA VAL A 21 1.12 -44.82 -10.59
C VAL A 21 0.35 -43.97 -11.60
N VAL A 22 -0.76 -44.48 -12.14
CA VAL A 22 -1.63 -43.71 -13.05
C VAL A 22 -2.26 -42.53 -12.35
N ILE A 23 -2.76 -42.71 -11.11
CA ILE A 23 -3.33 -41.61 -10.31
C ILE A 23 -2.27 -40.53 -10.02
N LEU A 24 -1.07 -40.92 -9.61
CA LEU A 24 0.02 -39.99 -9.36
C LEU A 24 0.45 -39.24 -10.63
N ALA A 25 0.50 -39.91 -11.78
CA ALA A 25 0.79 -39.29 -13.07
C ALA A 25 -0.30 -38.30 -13.49
N LEU A 26 -1.58 -38.61 -13.26
CA LEU A 26 -2.70 -37.72 -13.54
C LEU A 26 -2.69 -36.49 -12.61
N VAL A 27 -2.38 -36.67 -11.32
CA VAL A 27 -2.24 -35.56 -10.36
C VAL A 27 -1.06 -34.67 -10.75
N ALA A 28 0.07 -35.25 -11.13
CA ALA A 28 1.24 -34.50 -11.60
C ALA A 28 0.95 -33.76 -12.92
N ALA A 29 0.28 -34.42 -13.88
CA ALA A 29 -0.12 -33.81 -15.14
C ALA A 29 -1.16 -32.70 -14.94
N PHE A 30 -2.12 -32.89 -14.05
CA PHE A 30 -3.09 -31.86 -13.68
C PHE A 30 -2.43 -30.68 -12.95
N GLY A 31 -1.51 -30.94 -12.03
CA GLY A 31 -0.69 -29.91 -11.37
C GLY A 31 0.15 -29.13 -12.36
N TRP A 32 0.80 -29.84 -13.31
CA TRP A 32 1.58 -29.21 -14.38
C TRP A 32 0.69 -28.40 -15.32
N TRP A 33 -0.44 -28.95 -15.77
CA TRP A 33 -1.42 -28.25 -16.61
C TRP A 33 -1.97 -27.01 -15.91
N ARG A 34 -2.33 -27.11 -14.64
CA ARG A 34 -2.81 -25.98 -13.84
C ARG A 34 -1.75 -24.88 -13.64
N SER A 35 -0.48 -25.25 -13.50
CA SER A 35 0.63 -24.29 -13.37
C SER A 35 1.03 -23.66 -14.70
N HIS A 36 0.69 -24.30 -15.85
CA HIS A 36 0.98 -23.82 -17.19
C HIS A 36 -0.28 -23.39 -17.96
N ALA A 37 -1.48 -23.59 -17.41
CA ALA A 37 -2.68 -22.97 -17.95
C ALA A 37 -2.53 -21.46 -17.78
N GLN A 38 -2.10 -20.77 -18.84
CA GLN A 38 -2.10 -19.32 -18.87
C GLN A 38 -3.53 -18.88 -18.61
N ALA A 39 -3.76 -18.20 -17.48
CA ALA A 39 -4.98 -17.45 -17.28
C ALA A 39 -5.19 -16.59 -18.54
N PRO A 40 -6.45 -16.45 -19.04
CA PRO A 40 -6.70 -15.62 -20.20
C PRO A 40 -6.05 -14.27 -19.97
N GLN A 41 -5.05 -13.93 -20.81
CA GLN A 41 -4.33 -12.66 -20.64
C GLN A 41 -5.33 -11.54 -20.88
N VAL A 42 -5.66 -10.82 -19.83
CA VAL A 42 -6.43 -9.59 -19.95
C VAL A 42 -5.65 -8.63 -20.83
N VAL A 43 -6.29 -8.13 -21.88
CA VAL A 43 -5.73 -7.09 -22.75
C VAL A 43 -6.45 -5.79 -22.45
N PHE A 44 -5.70 -4.81 -21.95
CA PHE A 44 -6.24 -3.50 -21.64
C PHE A 44 -6.51 -2.68 -22.91
N GLY A 45 -7.76 -2.23 -23.08
CA GLY A 45 -8.16 -1.24 -24.09
C GLY A 45 -7.66 0.17 -23.75
N SER A 46 -8.15 1.17 -24.45
CA SER A 46 -7.82 2.58 -24.21
C SER A 46 -8.55 3.18 -22.99
N THR A 47 -9.66 2.58 -22.55
CA THR A 47 -10.34 2.96 -21.30
C THR A 47 -9.82 2.11 -20.16
N LEU A 48 -9.21 2.75 -19.17
CA LEU A 48 -8.50 2.11 -18.08
C LEU A 48 -9.12 2.47 -16.73
N LYS A 49 -9.45 1.46 -15.93
CA LYS A 49 -9.93 1.61 -14.56
C LYS A 49 -8.77 1.74 -13.60
N ILE A 50 -8.73 2.83 -12.84
CA ILE A 50 -7.69 3.10 -11.84
C ILE A 50 -8.36 3.19 -10.48
N HIS A 51 -7.90 2.35 -9.56
CA HIS A 51 -8.40 2.34 -8.19
C HIS A 51 -7.81 3.48 -7.36
N TYR A 52 -8.63 4.04 -6.47
CA TYR A 52 -8.27 4.95 -5.40
C TYR A 52 -8.95 4.55 -4.08
N GLU A 53 -8.40 4.97 -2.94
CA GLU A 53 -8.99 4.76 -1.62
C GLU A 53 -10.10 5.81 -1.36
N PRO A 54 -11.39 5.42 -1.22
CA PRO A 54 -12.48 6.39 -1.06
C PRO A 54 -12.37 7.28 0.19
N ALA A 55 -11.71 6.79 1.25
CA ALA A 55 -11.43 7.60 2.43
C ALA A 55 -10.42 8.73 2.16
N MET A 56 -9.70 8.66 1.00
CA MET A 56 -8.72 9.63 0.55
C MET A 56 -9.17 10.31 -0.75
N ALA A 57 -10.26 11.07 -0.68
CA ALA A 57 -10.95 11.65 -1.84
C ALA A 57 -10.05 12.49 -2.77
N GLY A 58 -8.92 13.01 -2.29
CA GLY A 58 -7.92 13.70 -3.11
C GLY A 58 -7.31 12.82 -4.20
N GLU A 59 -7.23 11.50 -3.99
CA GLU A 59 -6.69 10.56 -4.97
C GLU A 59 -7.59 10.48 -6.21
N GLN A 60 -8.91 10.50 -6.01
CA GLN A 60 -9.87 10.60 -7.11
C GLN A 60 -9.61 11.84 -7.96
N ARG A 61 -9.36 13.00 -7.34
CA ARG A 61 -9.05 14.26 -8.03
C ARG A 61 -7.79 14.17 -8.90
N VAL A 62 -6.78 13.43 -8.44
CA VAL A 62 -5.58 13.16 -9.23
C VAL A 62 -5.91 12.38 -10.49
N ILE A 63 -6.70 11.30 -10.39
CA ILE A 63 -7.11 10.51 -11.56
C ILE A 63 -7.96 11.34 -12.51
N GLU A 64 -8.90 12.12 -11.99
CA GLU A 64 -9.76 13.03 -12.78
C GLU A 64 -8.94 14.08 -13.53
N TYR A 65 -7.97 14.70 -12.86
CA TYR A 65 -7.05 15.66 -13.48
C TYR A 65 -6.24 15.03 -14.62
N ILE A 66 -5.65 13.85 -14.37
CA ILE A 66 -4.92 13.12 -15.40
C ILE A 66 -5.84 12.78 -16.57
N ASN A 67 -7.05 12.29 -16.30
CA ASN A 67 -8.01 11.93 -17.34
C ASN A 67 -8.41 13.12 -18.21
N GLN A 68 -8.58 14.31 -17.62
CA GLN A 68 -9.05 15.49 -18.34
C GLN A 68 -7.94 16.21 -19.10
N HIS A 69 -6.72 16.25 -18.55
CA HIS A 69 -5.66 17.14 -19.02
C HIS A 69 -4.41 16.45 -19.56
N ILE A 70 -4.24 15.16 -19.30
CA ILE A 70 -3.01 14.43 -19.65
C ILE A 70 -3.30 13.20 -20.51
N ALA A 71 -4.19 12.31 -20.04
CA ALA A 71 -4.46 11.02 -20.67
C ALA A 71 -4.86 11.09 -22.16
N PRO A 72 -5.61 12.11 -22.64
CA PRO A 72 -5.95 12.23 -24.05
C PRO A 72 -4.73 12.32 -24.97
N ASP A 73 -3.65 12.96 -24.54
CA ASP A 73 -2.40 13.06 -25.30
C ASP A 73 -1.71 11.71 -25.51
N TYR A 74 -2.04 10.75 -24.66
CA TYR A 74 -1.55 9.35 -24.73
C TYR A 74 -2.60 8.38 -25.33
N GLY A 75 -3.71 8.92 -25.86
CA GLY A 75 -4.80 8.12 -26.43
C GLY A 75 -5.54 7.26 -25.39
N LEU A 76 -5.61 7.71 -24.15
CA LEU A 76 -6.23 7.01 -23.03
C LEU A 76 -7.43 7.76 -22.46
N THR A 77 -8.35 7.00 -21.88
CA THR A 77 -9.41 7.48 -20.99
C THR A 77 -9.29 6.77 -19.66
N LEU A 78 -9.34 7.50 -18.55
CA LEU A 78 -9.23 6.94 -17.21
C LEU A 78 -10.60 6.99 -16.51
N GLU A 79 -10.94 5.88 -15.84
CA GLU A 79 -12.10 5.77 -14.97
C GLU A 79 -11.62 5.57 -13.52
N ALA A 80 -11.95 6.50 -12.63
CA ALA A 80 -11.63 6.37 -11.21
C ALA A 80 -12.61 5.38 -10.55
N VAL A 81 -12.08 4.37 -9.85
CA VAL A 81 -12.87 3.35 -9.17
C VAL A 81 -12.52 3.32 -7.69
N GLY A 82 -13.50 3.61 -6.82
CA GLY A 82 -13.32 3.55 -5.37
C GLY A 82 -13.72 2.18 -4.83
N VAL A 83 -12.80 1.51 -4.11
CA VAL A 83 -13.06 0.27 -3.37
C VAL A 83 -12.51 0.44 -1.96
N GLN A 84 -13.34 0.16 -0.94
CA GLN A 84 -12.96 0.39 0.46
C GLN A 84 -11.99 -0.66 1.02
N ASP A 85 -12.00 -1.89 0.48
CA ASP A 85 -11.08 -2.94 0.90
C ASP A 85 -9.80 -2.89 0.04
N PRO A 86 -8.67 -2.42 0.60
CA PRO A 86 -7.44 -2.25 -0.15
C PRO A 86 -6.87 -3.59 -0.65
N VAL A 87 -7.08 -4.70 0.07
CA VAL A 87 -6.58 -6.02 -0.35
C VAL A 87 -7.40 -6.54 -1.53
N GLN A 88 -8.72 -6.32 -1.55
CA GLN A 88 -9.56 -6.65 -2.71
C GLN A 88 -9.20 -5.80 -3.93
N ALA A 89 -8.90 -4.51 -3.73
CA ALA A 89 -8.45 -3.63 -4.81
C ALA A 89 -7.13 -4.11 -5.41
N ASP A 90 -6.15 -4.46 -4.59
CA ASP A 90 -4.87 -5.00 -5.03
C ASP A 90 -5.02 -6.33 -5.77
N ARG A 91 -5.90 -7.22 -5.29
CA ARG A 91 -6.26 -8.45 -6.01
C ARG A 91 -6.84 -8.13 -7.39
N ALA A 92 -7.77 -7.17 -7.48
CA ALA A 92 -8.38 -6.78 -8.76
C ALA A 92 -7.35 -6.20 -9.75
N VAL A 93 -6.31 -5.51 -9.26
CA VAL A 93 -5.18 -5.06 -10.09
C VAL A 93 -4.30 -6.24 -10.51
N ALA A 94 -3.98 -7.15 -9.60
CA ALA A 94 -3.18 -8.34 -9.91
C ALA A 94 -3.87 -9.24 -10.96
N ASP A 95 -5.20 -9.36 -10.87
CA ASP A 95 -6.03 -10.16 -11.79
C ASP A 95 -6.38 -9.42 -13.10
N GLY A 96 -5.98 -8.15 -13.26
CA GLY A 96 -6.22 -7.35 -14.47
C GLY A 96 -7.64 -6.81 -14.61
N GLN A 97 -8.44 -6.81 -13.54
CA GLN A 97 -9.77 -6.17 -13.52
C GLN A 97 -9.64 -4.64 -13.51
N TYR A 98 -8.59 -4.13 -12.84
CA TYR A 98 -8.17 -2.73 -12.87
C TYR A 98 -6.79 -2.62 -13.50
N ALA A 99 -6.55 -1.54 -14.24
CA ALA A 99 -5.27 -1.28 -14.89
C ALA A 99 -4.19 -0.86 -13.89
N GLY A 100 -4.59 -0.33 -12.75
CA GLY A 100 -3.68 0.07 -11.68
C GLY A 100 -4.37 0.66 -10.48
N THR A 101 -3.57 0.97 -9.45
CA THR A 101 -4.00 1.68 -8.25
C THR A 101 -2.95 2.70 -7.83
N ILE A 102 -3.36 3.75 -7.07
CA ILE A 102 -2.48 4.83 -6.63
C ILE A 102 -2.55 5.10 -5.12
N TYR A 103 -3.24 4.28 -4.34
CA TYR A 103 -3.51 4.54 -2.92
C TYR A 103 -2.35 4.20 -1.96
N GLN A 104 -1.24 3.63 -2.44
CA GLN A 104 -0.23 3.02 -1.58
C GLN A 104 1.21 3.40 -1.95
N HIS A 105 2.07 3.50 -0.96
CA HIS A 105 3.51 3.59 -1.15
C HIS A 105 4.15 2.18 -1.19
N GLN A 106 5.40 2.10 -1.67
CA GLN A 106 6.08 0.81 -1.91
C GLN A 106 6.20 -0.10 -0.67
N TRP A 107 6.24 0.46 0.55
CA TRP A 107 6.41 -0.33 1.77
C TRP A 107 5.10 -0.97 2.23
N TRP A 108 3.97 -0.28 2.04
CA TRP A 108 2.65 -0.88 2.22
C TRP A 108 2.42 -1.98 1.19
N LEU A 109 2.68 -1.71 -0.09
CA LEU A 109 2.58 -2.72 -1.15
C LEU A 109 3.41 -3.96 -0.82
N LYS A 110 4.65 -3.76 -0.32
CA LYS A 110 5.50 -4.90 0.06
C LYS A 110 4.84 -5.78 1.13
N GLN A 111 4.20 -5.21 2.14
CA GLN A 111 3.49 -5.98 3.16
C GLN A 111 2.31 -6.75 2.56
N VAL A 112 1.53 -6.12 1.68
CA VAL A 112 0.40 -6.75 0.99
C VAL A 112 0.88 -7.91 0.10
N VAL A 113 1.94 -7.70 -0.67
CA VAL A 113 2.52 -8.73 -1.54
C VAL A 113 3.08 -9.89 -0.72
N ASP A 114 3.84 -9.61 0.34
CA ASP A 114 4.41 -10.64 1.21
C ASP A 114 3.31 -11.50 1.89
N ALA A 115 2.19 -10.87 2.25
CA ALA A 115 1.08 -11.55 2.93
C ALA A 115 0.17 -12.35 1.99
N ASN A 116 0.01 -11.91 0.73
CA ASN A 116 -1.01 -12.45 -0.18
C ASN A 116 -0.43 -13.10 -1.44
N GLY A 117 0.85 -12.88 -1.76
CA GLY A 117 1.49 -13.42 -2.97
C GLY A 117 1.01 -12.78 -4.27
N PHE A 118 0.48 -11.56 -4.23
CA PHE A 118 0.00 -10.87 -5.43
C PHE A 118 1.15 -10.50 -6.38
N ALA A 119 0.93 -10.70 -7.69
CA ALA A 119 1.88 -10.30 -8.73
C ALA A 119 1.72 -8.80 -9.07
N LEU A 120 2.21 -7.91 -8.21
CA LEU A 120 2.10 -6.46 -8.32
C LEU A 120 3.49 -5.81 -8.41
N SER A 121 3.56 -4.69 -9.13
CA SER A 121 4.78 -3.90 -9.31
C SER A 121 4.51 -2.42 -9.12
N THR A 122 5.36 -1.74 -8.35
CA THR A 122 5.44 -0.26 -8.35
C THR A 122 6.05 0.22 -9.66
N THR A 123 5.56 1.33 -10.20
CA THR A 123 6.05 1.85 -11.48
C THR A 123 6.44 3.33 -11.42
N VAL A 124 5.50 4.22 -11.15
CA VAL A 124 5.71 5.67 -11.17
C VAL A 124 5.29 6.27 -9.84
N PRO A 125 6.12 7.08 -9.18
CA PRO A 125 5.70 7.86 -8.03
C PRO A 125 4.74 8.97 -8.49
N VAL A 126 3.57 9.06 -7.84
CA VAL A 126 2.45 9.91 -8.29
C VAL A 126 2.37 11.21 -7.48
N PHE A 127 2.29 11.09 -6.17
CA PHE A 127 2.25 12.21 -5.21
C PHE A 127 2.80 11.75 -3.86
N GLN A 128 2.90 12.65 -2.90
CA GLN A 128 3.14 12.32 -1.49
C GLN A 128 1.96 12.80 -0.66
N TRP A 129 1.55 12.01 0.34
CA TRP A 129 0.60 12.49 1.33
C TRP A 129 1.31 13.40 2.31
N ALA A 130 0.68 14.51 2.66
CA ALA A 130 1.12 15.31 3.79
C ALA A 130 0.94 14.48 5.07
N PHE A 131 2.06 14.25 5.75
CA PHE A 131 2.17 13.43 6.95
C PHE A 131 2.84 14.24 8.04
N GLY A 132 2.23 14.32 9.22
CA GLY A 132 2.73 15.22 10.23
C GLY A 132 2.21 14.93 11.63
N ILE A 133 2.50 15.87 12.53
CA ILE A 133 2.18 15.82 13.93
C ILE A 133 0.99 16.73 14.22
N TYR A 134 -0.03 16.19 14.87
CA TYR A 134 -1.23 16.87 15.32
C TYR A 134 -1.27 16.96 16.84
N SER A 135 -1.81 18.05 17.36
CA SER A 135 -2.11 18.21 18.77
C SER A 135 -3.35 19.09 18.98
N ASP A 136 -4.23 18.68 19.89
CA ASP A 136 -5.35 19.51 20.30
C ASP A 136 -4.92 20.61 21.30
N ARG A 137 -3.89 20.32 22.09
CA ARG A 137 -3.47 21.13 23.24
C ARG A 137 -2.28 22.04 22.94
N TYR A 138 -1.34 21.60 22.12
CA TYR A 138 -0.06 22.28 21.88
C TYR A 138 -0.02 22.87 20.47
N ARG A 139 0.72 23.97 20.30
CA ARG A 139 0.81 24.70 19.02
C ARG A 139 2.14 24.49 18.28
N SER A 140 3.08 23.81 18.91
CA SER A 140 4.37 23.45 18.32
C SER A 140 4.93 22.21 18.97
N VAL A 141 5.81 21.52 18.28
CA VAL A 141 6.53 20.35 18.82
C VAL A 141 7.38 20.73 20.03
N ALA A 142 7.97 21.93 20.03
CA ALA A 142 8.79 22.42 21.13
C ALA A 142 8.00 22.67 22.43
N SER A 143 6.68 22.81 22.34
CA SER A 143 5.80 23.02 23.51
C SER A 143 5.26 21.70 24.12
N LEU A 144 5.60 20.55 23.54
CA LEU A 144 5.22 19.25 24.12
C LEU A 144 5.95 19.06 25.45
N PRO A 145 5.25 18.64 26.52
CA PRO A 145 5.85 18.47 27.84
C PRO A 145 6.76 17.24 27.89
N GLN A 146 7.62 17.21 28.89
CA GLN A 146 8.35 16.00 29.25
C GLN A 146 7.34 14.87 29.58
N GLY A 147 7.57 13.68 29.03
CA GLY A 147 6.65 12.55 29.22
C GLY A 147 5.36 12.61 28.40
N ALA A 148 5.27 13.52 27.41
CA ALA A 148 4.07 13.62 26.57
C ALA A 148 3.69 12.27 25.92
N THR A 149 2.39 12.00 25.86
CA THR A 149 1.85 10.82 25.19
C THR A 149 1.68 11.09 23.70
N ILE A 150 2.40 10.33 22.87
CA ILE A 150 2.38 10.44 21.40
C ILE A 150 1.78 9.16 20.80
N VAL A 151 0.74 9.32 19.98
CA VAL A 151 0.17 8.22 19.21
C VAL A 151 0.88 8.08 17.87
N VAL A 152 1.28 6.85 17.55
CA VAL A 152 1.86 6.44 16.27
C VAL A 152 1.02 5.34 15.61
N PRO A 153 1.11 5.13 14.28
CA PRO A 153 0.42 4.02 13.62
C PRO A 153 0.80 2.65 14.19
N ASP A 154 -0.16 1.73 14.24
CA ASP A 154 0.05 0.34 14.67
C ASP A 154 0.53 -0.56 13.53
N ASP A 155 0.27 -0.18 12.26
CA ASP A 155 0.82 -0.91 11.12
C ASP A 155 2.30 -0.62 10.89
N GLY A 156 3.00 -1.65 10.39
CA GLY A 156 4.46 -1.60 10.32
C GLY A 156 5.05 -0.55 9.39
N ALA A 157 4.39 -0.24 8.30
CA ALA A 157 4.91 0.68 7.31
C ALA A 157 4.76 2.14 7.77
N ASN A 158 3.59 2.49 8.28
CA ASN A 158 3.30 3.84 8.74
C ASN A 158 3.93 4.12 10.11
N GLN A 159 4.08 3.09 10.98
CA GLN A 159 4.85 3.25 12.21
C GLN A 159 6.32 3.61 11.90
N GLY A 160 6.95 2.91 10.97
CA GLY A 160 8.31 3.23 10.54
C GLY A 160 8.42 4.66 10.01
N GLN A 161 7.43 5.14 9.24
CA GLN A 161 7.38 6.52 8.76
C GLN A 161 7.29 7.53 9.92
N ALA A 162 6.42 7.27 10.91
CA ALA A 162 6.23 8.14 12.07
C ALA A 162 7.51 8.20 12.95
N LEU A 163 8.12 7.08 13.22
CA LEU A 163 9.36 7.03 14.00
C LEU A 163 10.53 7.68 13.26
N TRP A 164 10.63 7.49 11.95
CA TRP A 164 11.63 8.16 11.15
C TRP A 164 11.41 9.69 11.10
N LEU A 165 10.14 10.13 11.04
CA LEU A 165 9.82 11.57 11.16
C LEU A 165 10.35 12.11 12.48
N LEU A 166 10.05 11.47 13.61
CA LEU A 166 10.51 11.88 14.94
C LEU A 166 12.05 11.91 15.06
N GLN A 167 12.75 10.94 14.47
CA GLN A 167 14.20 10.93 14.41
C GLN A 167 14.75 12.09 13.58
N ARG A 168 14.18 12.36 12.40
CA ARG A 168 14.63 13.44 11.51
C ARG A 168 14.53 14.83 12.13
N ILE A 169 13.57 15.03 13.03
CA ILE A 169 13.40 16.29 13.77
C ILE A 169 14.08 16.27 15.15
N GLY A 170 14.85 15.23 15.44
CA GLY A 170 15.71 15.15 16.64
C GLY A 170 14.99 14.79 17.94
N LEU A 171 13.74 14.35 17.91
CA LEU A 171 12.98 14.02 19.12
C LEU A 171 13.29 12.63 19.70
N ILE A 172 13.70 11.70 18.87
CA ILE A 172 14.13 10.35 19.28
C ILE A 172 15.41 9.95 18.53
N ARG A 173 16.03 8.87 18.99
CA ARG A 173 17.07 8.14 18.24
C ARG A 173 16.61 6.72 18.04
N LEU A 174 16.74 6.23 16.80
CA LEU A 174 16.52 4.83 16.45
C LEU A 174 17.83 4.07 16.46
N ASP A 175 17.76 2.76 16.61
CA ASP A 175 18.89 1.87 16.47
C ASP A 175 19.52 2.02 15.07
N PRO A 176 20.80 2.39 14.96
CA PRO A 176 21.47 2.59 13.68
C PRO A 176 21.59 1.32 12.83
N ALA A 177 21.42 0.14 13.43
CA ALA A 177 21.41 -1.14 12.74
C ALA A 177 20.05 -1.43 12.04
N VAL A 178 19.02 -0.65 12.34
CA VAL A 178 17.66 -0.82 11.78
C VAL A 178 17.41 0.25 10.73
N GLU A 179 16.94 -0.18 9.57
CA GLU A 179 16.53 0.78 8.54
C GLU A 179 15.33 1.59 9.04
N PRO A 180 15.38 2.95 9.05
CA PRO A 180 14.38 3.79 9.70
C PRO A 180 12.93 3.50 9.26
N ARG A 181 12.72 3.18 7.96
CA ARG A 181 11.39 2.84 7.42
C ARG A 181 10.78 1.55 7.98
N THR A 182 11.60 0.68 8.57
CA THR A 182 11.17 -0.60 9.16
C THR A 182 11.17 -0.57 10.69
N ALA A 183 11.51 0.59 11.26
CA ALA A 183 11.63 0.75 12.70
C ALA A 183 10.29 0.53 13.42
N LYS A 184 10.38 -0.06 14.59
CA LYS A 184 9.28 -0.27 15.55
C LYS A 184 9.60 0.45 16.86
N LEU A 185 8.63 0.63 17.74
CA LEU A 185 8.84 1.26 19.05
C LEU A 185 10.02 0.66 19.80
N LYS A 186 10.21 -0.66 19.75
CA LYS A 186 11.34 -1.37 20.39
C LYS A 186 12.73 -0.97 19.87
N ASN A 187 12.79 -0.32 18.71
CA ASN A 187 14.04 0.14 18.09
C ASN A 187 14.41 1.57 18.52
N ILE A 188 13.64 2.20 19.40
CA ILE A 188 14.00 3.50 19.98
C ILE A 188 15.12 3.29 20.99
N THR A 189 16.31 3.84 20.70
CA THR A 189 17.49 3.78 21.58
C THR A 189 17.71 5.07 22.34
N GLY A 190 17.04 6.16 21.98
CA GLY A 190 17.09 7.43 22.68
C GLY A 190 15.76 8.15 22.65
N ASN A 191 15.30 8.54 23.84
CA ASN A 191 14.05 9.27 24.04
C ASN A 191 14.28 10.34 25.12
N PRO A 192 15.00 11.43 24.80
CA PRO A 192 15.42 12.43 25.78
C PRO A 192 14.24 13.16 26.44
N HIS A 193 13.10 13.21 25.74
CA HIS A 193 11.89 13.84 26.27
C HIS A 193 11.02 12.88 27.09
N GLY A 194 11.39 11.60 27.21
CA GLY A 194 10.63 10.60 27.95
C GLY A 194 9.24 10.34 27.37
N PHE A 195 9.01 10.58 26.07
CA PHE A 195 7.70 10.40 25.43
C PHE A 195 7.15 9.00 25.68
N VAL A 196 5.86 8.93 25.96
CA VAL A 196 5.12 7.67 26.08
C VAL A 196 4.40 7.42 24.75
N PHE A 197 4.76 6.33 24.08
CA PHE A 197 4.16 5.98 22.79
C PHE A 197 2.96 5.07 22.97
N LYS A 198 1.90 5.33 22.18
CA LYS A 198 0.74 4.45 22.01
C LYS A 198 0.56 4.14 20.53
N GLU A 199 0.19 2.90 20.25
CA GLU A 199 -0.09 2.44 18.89
C GLU A 199 -1.60 2.44 18.66
N LEU A 200 -2.05 3.06 17.58
CA LEU A 200 -3.44 3.05 17.14
C LEU A 200 -3.53 2.89 15.62
N ASP A 201 -4.63 2.30 15.19
CA ASP A 201 -5.03 2.32 13.79
C ASP A 201 -5.20 3.76 13.29
N LEU A 202 -4.72 4.04 12.08
CA LEU A 202 -4.69 5.36 11.46
C LEU A 202 -6.08 6.03 11.40
N LEU A 203 -7.16 5.28 11.15
CA LEU A 203 -8.52 5.81 11.06
C LEU A 203 -9.10 6.17 12.42
N THR A 204 -8.54 5.61 13.49
CA THR A 204 -8.99 5.87 14.87
C THR A 204 -8.25 7.03 15.53
N MET A 205 -7.04 7.39 15.06
CA MET A 205 -6.20 8.46 15.63
C MET A 205 -6.88 9.82 15.78
N PRO A 206 -7.68 10.31 14.79
CA PRO A 206 -8.34 11.60 14.92
C PRO A 206 -9.24 11.69 16.16
N ARG A 207 -9.88 10.58 16.51
CA ARG A 207 -10.78 10.51 17.70
C ARG A 207 -10.01 10.50 19.03
N ALA A 208 -8.77 10.00 19.01
CA ALA A 208 -7.93 9.92 20.19
C ALA A 208 -7.23 11.25 20.52
N LEU A 209 -7.22 12.22 19.60
CA LEU A 209 -6.40 13.44 19.70
C LEU A 209 -6.69 14.27 20.94
N ASN A 210 -7.93 14.31 21.41
CA ASN A 210 -8.32 15.04 22.63
C ASN A 210 -7.83 14.37 23.94
N SER A 211 -7.46 13.09 23.90
CA SER A 211 -7.05 12.29 25.07
C SER A 211 -5.54 12.07 25.16
N VAL A 212 -4.78 12.56 24.18
CA VAL A 212 -3.31 12.43 24.09
C VAL A 212 -2.67 13.79 23.85
N ASP A 213 -1.35 13.88 23.94
CA ASP A 213 -0.64 15.13 23.73
C ASP A 213 -0.36 15.39 22.26
N ALA A 214 -0.06 14.33 21.49
CA ALA A 214 0.11 14.42 20.04
C ALA A 214 -0.25 13.10 19.36
N ALA A 215 -0.54 13.16 18.05
CA ALA A 215 -0.72 12.02 17.17
C ALA A 215 -0.02 12.28 15.84
N ILE A 216 0.51 11.21 15.19
CA ILE A 216 1.26 11.31 13.95
C ILE A 216 0.54 10.53 12.86
N GLY A 217 0.12 11.22 11.80
CA GLY A 217 -0.64 10.61 10.70
C GLY A 217 -0.80 11.52 9.50
N TYR A 218 -1.63 11.09 8.56
CA TYR A 218 -1.90 11.78 7.30
C TYR A 218 -2.98 12.85 7.45
N VAL A 219 -2.80 13.98 6.76
CA VAL A 219 -3.78 15.08 6.73
C VAL A 219 -5.16 14.59 6.32
N SER A 220 -5.24 13.73 5.28
CA SER A 220 -6.50 13.16 4.79
C SER A 220 -7.31 12.44 5.89
N GLN A 221 -6.65 11.71 6.78
CA GLN A 221 -7.32 10.99 7.87
C GLN A 221 -7.82 11.94 8.97
N PHE A 222 -7.03 12.95 9.31
CA PHE A 222 -7.47 13.97 10.26
C PHE A 222 -8.60 14.83 9.69
N ASP A 223 -8.57 15.16 8.39
CA ASP A 223 -9.68 15.83 7.69
C ASP A 223 -10.96 14.96 7.69
N ALA A 224 -10.83 13.66 7.37
CA ALA A 224 -11.96 12.71 7.45
C ALA A 224 -12.54 12.60 8.88
N GLY A 225 -11.67 12.66 9.88
CA GLY A 225 -12.04 12.73 11.30
C GLY A 225 -12.55 14.09 11.76
N LYS A 226 -12.68 15.09 10.85
CA LYS A 226 -13.12 16.47 11.11
C LYS A 226 -12.24 17.22 12.11
N VAL A 227 -10.95 16.88 12.19
CA VAL A 227 -9.97 17.61 12.96
C VAL A 227 -9.59 18.88 12.21
N PRO A 228 -9.70 20.08 12.82
CA PRO A 228 -9.30 21.32 12.16
C PRO A 228 -7.82 21.31 11.76
N ARG A 229 -7.50 21.80 10.55
CA ARG A 229 -6.13 21.77 10.01
C ARG A 229 -5.13 22.59 10.86
N ASP A 230 -5.60 23.58 11.61
CA ASP A 230 -4.78 24.35 12.55
C ASP A 230 -4.32 23.56 13.79
N LYS A 231 -4.84 22.34 13.97
CA LYS A 231 -4.33 21.37 14.96
C LYS A 231 -3.08 20.65 14.49
N GLY A 232 -2.73 20.73 13.22
CA GLY A 232 -1.45 20.28 12.70
C GLY A 232 -0.32 21.20 13.14
N ILE A 233 0.64 20.67 13.90
CA ILE A 233 1.71 21.47 14.52
C ILE A 233 3.06 21.33 13.79
N LEU A 234 3.20 20.31 12.92
CA LEU A 234 4.40 20.14 12.10
C LEU A 234 4.16 19.18 10.93
N PHE A 235 4.52 19.61 9.72
CA PHE A 235 4.47 18.81 8.48
C PHE A 235 5.81 18.88 7.75
N PRO A 236 6.83 18.11 8.14
CA PRO A 236 8.10 18.09 7.42
C PRO A 236 7.93 17.37 6.07
N PRO A 237 8.69 17.74 5.04
CA PRO A 237 8.69 17.01 3.78
C PRO A 237 8.92 15.52 4.01
N ALA A 238 8.03 14.67 3.48
CA ALA A 238 8.18 13.23 3.57
C ALA A 238 9.34 12.75 2.66
N PRO A 239 10.11 11.71 3.07
CA PRO A 239 11.07 11.09 2.17
C PRO A 239 10.37 10.52 0.93
N ARG A 240 11.01 10.65 -0.24
CA ARG A 240 10.47 10.15 -1.53
C ARG A 240 10.04 8.68 -1.49
N THR A 241 10.67 7.88 -0.65
CA THR A 241 10.37 6.45 -0.46
C THR A 241 8.93 6.19 0.02
N PHE A 242 8.25 7.22 0.57
CA PHE A 242 6.83 7.16 0.97
C PHE A 242 5.89 7.82 -0.04
N ALA A 243 6.36 8.10 -1.26
CA ALA A 243 5.46 8.55 -2.31
C ALA A 243 4.47 7.45 -2.69
N SER A 244 3.22 7.87 -2.96
CA SER A 244 2.26 7.03 -3.66
C SER A 244 2.85 6.51 -4.95
N GLN A 245 2.54 5.28 -5.31
CA GLN A 245 3.01 4.64 -6.53
C GLN A 245 1.83 4.29 -7.43
N LEU A 246 1.99 4.48 -8.73
CA LEU A 246 1.16 3.77 -9.68
C LEU A 246 1.57 2.30 -9.63
N VAL A 247 0.72 1.47 -9.03
CA VAL A 247 0.92 0.02 -8.91
C VAL A 247 0.13 -0.68 -10.00
N ILE A 248 0.76 -1.63 -10.67
CA ILE A 248 0.23 -2.36 -11.83
C ILE A 248 0.47 -3.85 -11.65
N GLY A 249 -0.43 -4.68 -12.16
CA GLY A 249 -0.22 -6.13 -12.22
C GLY A 249 1.03 -6.47 -13.03
N THR A 250 1.98 -7.17 -12.42
CA THR A 250 3.29 -7.50 -13.03
C THR A 250 3.17 -8.12 -14.43
N PRO A 251 2.21 -9.03 -14.71
CA PRO A 251 2.07 -9.62 -16.04
C PRO A 251 1.69 -8.62 -17.14
N TYR A 252 1.18 -7.44 -16.79
CA TYR A 252 0.63 -6.49 -17.73
C TYR A 252 1.58 -5.34 -18.10
N LEU A 253 2.74 -5.24 -17.44
CA LEU A 253 3.68 -4.12 -17.56
C LEU A 253 4.13 -3.79 -18.99
N ALA A 254 4.17 -4.79 -19.87
CA ALA A 254 4.60 -4.65 -21.27
C ALA A 254 3.46 -4.32 -22.25
N GLN A 255 2.21 -4.30 -21.80
CA GLN A 255 1.08 -3.98 -22.68
C GLN A 255 1.12 -2.50 -23.09
N GLU A 256 0.82 -2.21 -24.35
CA GLU A 256 0.96 -0.87 -24.95
C GLU A 256 0.20 0.19 -24.16
N ASN A 257 -1.08 -0.04 -23.82
CA ASN A 257 -1.87 0.93 -23.07
C ASN A 257 -1.42 1.07 -21.62
N ILE A 258 -0.79 0.07 -21.03
CA ILE A 258 -0.15 0.17 -19.71
C ILE A 258 1.15 0.97 -19.77
N VAL A 259 1.94 0.83 -20.83
CA VAL A 259 3.11 1.69 -21.07
C VAL A 259 2.69 3.14 -21.21
N ARG A 260 1.66 3.43 -22.01
CA ARG A 260 1.08 4.77 -22.18
C ARG A 260 0.52 5.33 -20.85
N LEU A 261 -0.15 4.48 -20.05
CA LEU A 261 -0.63 4.85 -18.71
C LEU A 261 0.51 5.32 -17.80
N ARG A 262 1.61 4.57 -17.76
CA ARG A 262 2.80 4.93 -16.98
C ARG A 262 3.40 6.26 -17.46
N GLN A 263 3.42 6.52 -18.76
CA GLN A 263 3.88 7.80 -19.33
C GLN A 263 2.94 8.95 -18.92
N ALA A 264 1.63 8.75 -18.97
CA ALA A 264 0.65 9.77 -18.55
C ALA A 264 0.80 10.11 -17.05
N PHE A 265 1.02 9.13 -16.18
CA PHE A 265 1.27 9.37 -14.76
C PHE A 265 2.65 9.99 -14.47
N ALA A 266 3.63 9.82 -15.36
CA ALA A 266 4.94 10.44 -15.27
C ALA A 266 5.01 11.84 -15.88
N ASP A 267 3.92 12.33 -16.50
CA ASP A 267 3.89 13.65 -17.14
C ASP A 267 4.11 14.76 -16.11
N PRO A 268 5.05 15.68 -16.37
CA PRO A 268 5.39 16.74 -15.42
C PRO A 268 4.24 17.70 -15.10
N ARG A 269 3.21 17.78 -15.95
CA ARG A 269 1.99 18.57 -15.69
C ARG A 269 1.29 18.14 -14.41
N LEU A 270 1.33 16.85 -14.04
CA LEU A 270 0.78 16.38 -12.77
C LEU A 270 1.49 17.05 -11.59
N GLN A 271 2.81 17.03 -11.57
CA GLN A 271 3.59 17.62 -10.48
C GLN A 271 3.44 19.15 -10.42
N ALA A 272 3.29 19.82 -11.56
CA ALA A 272 3.00 21.24 -11.63
C ALA A 272 1.61 21.58 -11.06
N TRP A 273 0.59 20.78 -11.41
CA TRP A 273 -0.77 20.94 -10.88
C TRP A 273 -0.82 20.73 -9.36
N LEU A 274 -0.18 19.68 -8.83
CA LEU A 274 -0.12 19.43 -7.39
C LEU A 274 0.48 20.60 -6.58
N LYS A 275 1.35 21.40 -7.21
CA LYS A 275 1.94 22.60 -6.57
C LYS A 275 0.97 23.79 -6.51
N THR A 276 0.07 23.91 -7.49
CA THR A 276 -0.68 25.13 -7.76
C THR A 276 -2.19 24.99 -7.60
N THR A 277 -2.70 23.76 -7.46
CA THR A 277 -4.13 23.51 -7.33
C THR A 277 -4.72 24.15 -6.07
N ASP A 278 -5.93 24.70 -6.21
CA ASP A 278 -6.74 25.19 -5.10
C ASP A 278 -7.84 24.19 -4.67
N ASP A 279 -7.86 22.99 -5.29
CA ASP A 279 -8.82 21.93 -4.89
C ASP A 279 -8.61 21.60 -3.40
N PRO A 280 -9.64 21.79 -2.54
CA PRO A 280 -9.51 21.61 -1.09
C PRO A 280 -9.22 20.16 -0.68
N LEU A 281 -9.51 19.17 -1.55
CA LEU A 281 -9.21 17.76 -1.30
C LEU A 281 -7.76 17.40 -1.63
N VAL A 282 -7.06 18.27 -2.38
CA VAL A 282 -5.68 18.07 -2.81
C VAL A 282 -4.73 19.04 -2.12
N LYS A 283 -5.08 20.34 -2.07
CA LYS A 283 -4.24 21.39 -1.50
C LYS A 283 -3.84 21.11 -0.05
N GLY A 284 -2.54 20.90 0.18
CA GLY A 284 -2.00 20.59 1.50
C GLY A 284 -2.32 19.19 2.04
N VAL A 285 -2.97 18.35 1.24
CA VAL A 285 -3.25 16.93 1.53
C VAL A 285 -2.35 16.05 0.71
N LEU A 286 -2.35 16.26 -0.61
CA LEU A 286 -1.45 15.63 -1.56
C LEU A 286 -0.45 16.67 -2.05
N VAL A 287 0.83 16.35 -1.94
CA VAL A 287 1.91 17.25 -2.33
C VAL A 287 2.75 16.64 -3.44
N PRO A 288 3.46 17.45 -4.24
CA PRO A 288 4.36 16.91 -5.24
C PRO A 288 5.40 15.97 -4.67
N VAL A 289 5.82 15.01 -5.48
CA VAL A 289 6.90 14.11 -5.10
C VAL A 289 8.19 14.92 -4.93
N SER A 290 8.82 14.79 -3.75
CA SER A 290 10.09 15.46 -3.48
C SER A 290 11.20 14.96 -4.41
N ALA A 291 12.17 15.82 -4.69
CA ALA A 291 13.35 15.48 -5.51
C ALA A 291 14.32 14.52 -4.79
N GLN A 292 14.16 14.35 -3.46
CA GLN A 292 15.05 13.53 -2.60
C GLN A 292 14.28 12.40 -1.91
#